data_94c022ddc713eae6304e8b2dee7b8de8
#
_entry.id   94c022ddc713eae6304e8b2dee7b8de8
#
_cell.length_a   1.000
_cell.length_b   1.000
_cell.length_c   1.000
_cell.angle_alpha   90.00
_cell.angle_beta   90.00
_cell.angle_gamma   90.00
#
_symmetry.space_group_name_H-M   'P 1'
#
loop_
_entity.id
_entity.type
_entity.pdbx_description
1 polymer ?
#
loop_
_entity_poly.entity_id
_entity_poly.type
_entity_poly.pdbx_seq_one_letter_code
_entity_poly.pdbx_strand_id
1 'polypeptide(L)'
;MVASVQESIDSGRVTEEKGPKASRNRLQSVTLLDTIEQHEFDAVFGGGRRDEDKARAKERVYSFRDEFGQWDPKNQRPELWSLYNGRHRKGEHIRVFPISNWTELDVWQYIKVEEIELPAIYYSHRREVFQRDGMFLAVTPFVTVLEGEVVETRTVRFRTVGDASCTGAVRSHAVSFDAVVAEIAATRVTERGETRADDRASEAAMEDRKRVGYF
;
A
#
# COMPACT_ATOMS: atom_id res chain seq x y z
N MET A 1 2.62 -19.02 -8.15
CA MET A 1 3.15 -18.16 -9.23
C MET A 1 3.40 -16.78 -8.63
N VAL A 2 4.47 -16.10 -9.00
CA VAL A 2 4.78 -14.74 -8.59
C VAL A 2 5.03 -13.95 -9.89
N ALA A 3 4.31 -12.86 -10.10
CA ALA A 3 4.60 -11.91 -11.16
C ALA A 3 5.61 -10.88 -10.64
N SER A 4 6.74 -10.73 -11.31
CA SER A 4 7.86 -9.91 -10.85
C SER A 4 8.01 -8.65 -11.70
N VAL A 5 8.07 -7.49 -11.03
CA VAL A 5 8.42 -6.22 -11.71
C VAL A 5 9.81 -6.32 -12.35
N GLN A 6 10.74 -7.09 -11.75
CA GLN A 6 12.06 -7.28 -12.33
C GLN A 6 11.99 -7.97 -13.70
N GLU A 7 11.16 -8.99 -13.85
CA GLU A 7 10.93 -9.65 -15.14
C GLU A 7 10.35 -8.69 -16.18
N SER A 8 9.44 -7.80 -15.78
CA SER A 8 8.91 -6.76 -16.66
C SER A 8 9.98 -5.74 -17.08
N ILE A 9 10.96 -5.44 -16.24
CA ILE A 9 12.11 -4.58 -16.57
C ILE A 9 13.05 -5.32 -17.54
N ASP A 10 13.41 -6.56 -17.22
CA ASP A 10 14.37 -7.36 -17.98
C ASP A 10 13.85 -7.67 -19.40
N SER A 11 12.54 -7.84 -19.55
CA SER A 11 11.88 -8.01 -20.86
C SER A 11 11.68 -6.68 -21.63
N GLY A 12 11.99 -5.54 -21.03
CA GLY A 12 11.77 -4.21 -21.64
C GLY A 12 10.30 -3.77 -21.67
N ARG A 13 9.41 -4.47 -20.98
CA ARG A 13 7.98 -4.11 -20.89
C ARG A 13 7.78 -2.79 -20.13
N VAL A 14 8.62 -2.55 -19.14
CA VAL A 14 8.68 -1.28 -18.38
C VAL A 14 10.13 -0.80 -18.29
N THR A 15 10.30 0.52 -18.18
CA THR A 15 11.62 1.13 -18.01
C THR A 15 11.78 1.61 -16.59
N GLU A 16 12.86 1.19 -15.92
CA GLU A 16 13.16 1.61 -14.56
C GLU A 16 13.58 3.09 -14.55
N GLU A 17 12.94 3.87 -13.69
CA GLU A 17 13.35 5.25 -13.44
C GLU A 17 14.71 5.26 -12.73
N LYS A 18 15.56 6.21 -13.08
CA LYS A 18 16.87 6.43 -12.45
C LYS A 18 16.87 7.75 -11.70
N GLY A 19 17.60 7.78 -10.58
CA GLY A 19 17.79 8.99 -9.80
C GLY A 19 17.29 8.88 -8.37
N PRO A 20 17.50 9.95 -7.58
CA PRO A 20 17.29 9.92 -6.13
C PRO A 20 15.83 9.77 -5.69
N LYS A 21 14.88 10.04 -6.57
CA LYS A 21 13.43 9.86 -6.34
C LYS A 21 12.83 8.72 -7.15
N ALA A 22 13.67 7.88 -7.77
CA ALA A 22 13.21 6.72 -8.52
C ALA A 22 12.43 5.77 -7.59
N SER A 23 11.31 5.26 -8.09
CA SER A 23 10.48 4.29 -7.38
C SER A 23 9.93 3.26 -8.34
N ARG A 24 10.02 2.00 -7.95
CA ARG A 24 9.42 0.88 -8.69
C ARG A 24 7.89 0.76 -8.47
N ASN A 25 7.34 1.55 -7.56
CA ASN A 25 5.94 1.47 -7.18
C ASN A 25 4.99 1.67 -8.39
N ARG A 26 5.33 2.59 -9.29
CA ARG A 26 4.55 2.83 -10.52
C ARG A 26 4.61 1.68 -11.51
N LEU A 27 5.71 0.93 -11.54
CA LEU A 27 5.91 -0.18 -12.46
C LEU A 27 5.04 -1.39 -12.11
N GLN A 28 4.62 -1.51 -10.85
CA GLN A 28 3.75 -2.57 -10.37
C GLN A 28 2.40 -2.59 -11.11
N SER A 29 1.88 -1.43 -11.52
CA SER A 29 0.59 -1.34 -12.21
C SER A 29 0.61 -2.11 -13.54
N VAL A 30 1.66 -1.92 -14.33
CA VAL A 30 1.80 -2.60 -15.64
C VAL A 30 1.93 -4.10 -15.43
N THR A 31 2.83 -4.54 -14.55
CA THR A 31 3.02 -5.97 -14.25
C THR A 31 1.73 -6.62 -13.76
N LEU A 32 0.95 -5.91 -12.93
CA LEU A 32 -0.31 -6.41 -12.39
C LEU A 32 -1.37 -6.55 -13.48
N LEU A 33 -1.53 -5.54 -14.35
CA LEU A 33 -2.51 -5.58 -15.44
C LEU A 33 -2.15 -6.65 -16.47
N ASP A 34 -0.89 -6.75 -16.89
CA ASP A 34 -0.42 -7.79 -17.78
C ASP A 34 -0.68 -9.20 -17.20
N THR A 35 -0.49 -9.37 -15.88
CA THR A 35 -0.76 -10.65 -15.21
C THR A 35 -2.26 -10.97 -15.19
N ILE A 36 -3.13 -9.99 -14.97
CA ILE A 36 -4.59 -10.17 -14.97
C ILE A 36 -5.05 -10.59 -16.37
N GLU A 37 -4.56 -9.89 -17.38
CA GLU A 37 -4.91 -10.18 -18.79
C GLU A 37 -4.41 -11.57 -19.21
N GLN A 38 -3.14 -11.89 -18.94
CA GLN A 38 -2.52 -13.16 -19.28
C GLN A 38 -3.25 -14.37 -18.68
N HIS A 39 -3.75 -14.22 -17.45
CA HIS A 39 -4.40 -15.32 -16.72
C HIS A 39 -5.93 -15.20 -16.69
N GLU A 40 -6.49 -14.22 -17.37
CA GLU A 40 -7.94 -13.96 -17.43
C GLU A 40 -8.61 -13.94 -16.05
N PHE A 41 -7.98 -13.26 -15.07
CA PHE A 41 -8.54 -13.19 -13.72
C PHE A 41 -9.76 -12.26 -13.65
N ASP A 42 -10.89 -12.81 -13.25
CA ASP A 42 -12.14 -12.06 -13.00
C ASP A 42 -12.07 -11.23 -11.73
N ALA A 43 -11.29 -11.68 -10.74
CA ALA A 43 -11.18 -11.01 -9.45
C ALA A 43 -9.74 -11.03 -8.91
N VAL A 44 -9.31 -9.91 -8.31
CA VAL A 44 -8.00 -9.77 -7.68
C VAL A 44 -8.18 -9.21 -6.28
N PHE A 45 -7.67 -9.93 -5.28
CA PHE A 45 -7.77 -9.53 -3.88
C PHE A 45 -6.69 -8.53 -3.49
N GLY A 46 -7.05 -7.56 -2.66
CA GLY A 46 -6.15 -6.57 -2.10
C GLY A 46 -6.46 -6.27 -0.64
N GLY A 47 -5.45 -5.86 0.11
CA GLY A 47 -5.55 -5.52 1.54
C GLY A 47 -5.95 -4.07 1.82
N GLY A 48 -6.43 -3.32 0.82
CA GLY A 48 -6.78 -1.91 0.99
C GLY A 48 -7.95 -1.69 1.95
N ARG A 49 -7.82 -0.66 2.82
CA ARG A 49 -8.87 -0.26 3.77
C ARG A 49 -9.24 1.21 3.57
N ARG A 50 -10.49 1.56 3.82
CA ARG A 50 -10.97 2.95 3.76
C ARG A 50 -10.35 3.83 4.85
N ASP A 51 -9.91 3.22 5.95
CA ASP A 51 -9.28 3.89 7.08
C ASP A 51 -7.85 4.38 6.79
N GLU A 52 -7.17 3.82 5.79
CA GLU A 52 -5.77 4.13 5.48
C GLU A 52 -5.59 5.58 5.01
N ASP A 53 -6.53 6.08 4.21
CA ASP A 53 -6.46 7.38 3.57
C ASP A 53 -7.84 7.93 3.24
N LYS A 54 -8.00 9.27 3.26
CA LYS A 54 -9.24 9.95 2.84
C LYS A 54 -9.64 9.63 1.40
N ALA A 55 -8.68 9.51 0.50
CA ALA A 55 -8.93 9.16 -0.90
C ALA A 55 -9.51 7.74 -1.07
N ARG A 56 -9.31 6.85 -0.09
CA ARG A 56 -9.90 5.52 -0.05
C ARG A 56 -11.31 5.47 0.53
N ALA A 57 -11.82 6.57 1.07
CA ALA A 57 -13.17 6.59 1.67
C ALA A 57 -14.29 6.19 0.72
N LYS A 58 -14.08 6.33 -0.59
CA LYS A 58 -15.03 5.93 -1.64
C LYS A 58 -14.88 4.47 -2.07
N GLU A 59 -13.82 3.77 -1.65
CA GLU A 59 -13.62 2.36 -2.00
C GLU A 59 -14.73 1.49 -1.41
N ARG A 60 -15.01 0.41 -2.12
CA ARG A 60 -15.96 -0.63 -1.72
C ARG A 60 -15.22 -1.94 -1.56
N VAL A 61 -15.87 -2.93 -0.97
CA VAL A 61 -15.34 -4.30 -0.94
C VAL A 61 -15.14 -4.77 -2.38
N TYR A 62 -16.12 -4.55 -3.28
CA TYR A 62 -15.99 -4.80 -4.70
C TYR A 62 -15.76 -3.50 -5.47
N SER A 63 -14.57 -3.34 -6.02
CA SER A 63 -14.17 -2.19 -6.81
C SER A 63 -14.07 -2.60 -8.28
N PHE A 64 -15.04 -2.17 -9.09
CA PHE A 64 -15.14 -2.54 -10.50
C PHE A 64 -14.12 -1.79 -11.34
N ARG A 65 -13.49 -2.53 -12.25
CA ARG A 65 -12.51 -2.03 -13.22
C ARG A 65 -13.03 -2.26 -14.63
N ASP A 66 -12.85 -1.27 -15.48
CA ASP A 66 -13.16 -1.38 -16.90
C ASP A 66 -12.15 -2.29 -17.64
N GLU A 67 -12.32 -2.43 -18.94
CA GLU A 67 -11.45 -3.22 -19.82
C GLU A 67 -9.99 -2.74 -19.86
N PHE A 68 -9.73 -1.50 -19.42
CA PHE A 68 -8.38 -0.92 -19.29
C PHE A 68 -7.83 -1.06 -17.87
N GLY A 69 -8.52 -1.72 -16.96
CA GLY A 69 -8.15 -1.87 -15.55
C GLY A 69 -8.38 -0.62 -14.71
N GLN A 70 -9.01 0.42 -15.26
CA GLN A 70 -9.26 1.69 -14.56
C GLN A 70 -10.50 1.58 -13.66
N TRP A 71 -10.47 2.32 -12.56
CA TRP A 71 -11.65 2.43 -11.70
C TRP A 71 -12.79 3.16 -12.41
N ASP A 72 -13.92 2.46 -12.57
CA ASP A 72 -15.10 3.02 -13.20
C ASP A 72 -16.09 3.55 -12.14
N PRO A 73 -16.15 4.88 -11.92
CA PRO A 73 -17.03 5.47 -10.92
C PRO A 73 -18.53 5.26 -11.22
N LYS A 74 -18.90 5.01 -12.47
CA LYS A 74 -20.30 4.83 -12.89
C LYS A 74 -20.83 3.43 -12.61
N ASN A 75 -19.94 2.43 -12.60
CA ASN A 75 -20.29 1.02 -12.40
C ASN A 75 -20.07 0.54 -10.96
N GLN A 76 -19.64 1.43 -10.04
CA GLN A 76 -19.54 1.05 -8.63
C GLN A 76 -20.94 0.80 -8.05
N ARG A 77 -21.10 -0.29 -7.32
CA ARG A 77 -22.40 -0.73 -6.80
C ARG A 77 -22.53 -0.48 -5.32
N PRO A 78 -23.72 -0.11 -4.81
CA PRO A 78 -23.99 -0.07 -3.39
C PRO A 78 -23.86 -1.47 -2.78
N GLU A 79 -23.25 -1.56 -1.60
CA GLU A 79 -23.05 -2.80 -0.83
C GLU A 79 -23.90 -2.77 0.44
N LEU A 80 -25.22 -2.53 0.27
CA LEU A 80 -26.16 -2.48 1.37
C LEU A 80 -26.28 -3.85 2.02
N TRP A 81 -26.31 -3.89 3.34
CA TRP A 81 -26.44 -5.13 4.15
C TRP A 81 -25.43 -6.21 3.80
N SER A 82 -24.21 -5.82 3.38
CA SER A 82 -23.15 -6.76 2.96
C SER A 82 -23.56 -7.68 1.80
N LEU A 83 -24.44 -7.20 0.93
CA LEU A 83 -24.79 -7.90 -0.30
C LEU A 83 -23.82 -7.49 -1.40
N TYR A 84 -23.15 -8.47 -1.98
CA TYR A 84 -22.15 -8.27 -3.03
C TYR A 84 -22.66 -8.84 -4.36
N ASN A 85 -22.51 -8.07 -5.43
CA ASN A 85 -22.84 -8.50 -6.77
C ASN A 85 -21.59 -8.41 -7.64
N GLY A 86 -20.98 -9.55 -7.91
CA GLY A 86 -19.74 -9.68 -8.70
C GLY A 86 -19.96 -9.79 -10.21
N ARG A 87 -21.16 -9.53 -10.73
CA ARG A 87 -21.41 -9.63 -12.18
C ARG A 87 -20.63 -8.53 -12.92
N HIS A 88 -19.75 -8.93 -13.82
CA HIS A 88 -18.96 -8.04 -14.69
C HIS A 88 -19.09 -8.51 -16.14
N ARG A 89 -18.61 -7.71 -17.09
CA ARG A 89 -18.56 -8.03 -18.52
C ARG A 89 -17.22 -8.67 -18.85
N LYS A 90 -17.14 -9.32 -20.01
CA LYS A 90 -15.86 -9.83 -20.52
C LYS A 90 -14.86 -8.68 -20.70
N GLY A 91 -13.65 -8.84 -20.19
CA GLY A 91 -12.58 -7.84 -20.19
C GLY A 91 -12.58 -6.91 -18.97
N GLU A 92 -13.71 -6.78 -18.25
CA GLU A 92 -13.75 -6.11 -16.96
C GLU A 92 -13.27 -7.07 -15.85
N HIS A 93 -12.80 -6.53 -14.73
CA HIS A 93 -12.47 -7.33 -13.54
C HIS A 93 -12.79 -6.58 -12.25
N ILE A 94 -12.77 -7.29 -11.13
CA ILE A 94 -13.09 -6.74 -9.82
C ILE A 94 -11.85 -6.76 -8.94
N ARG A 95 -11.52 -5.62 -8.31
CA ARG A 95 -10.63 -5.60 -7.16
C ARG A 95 -11.46 -5.86 -5.92
N VAL A 96 -11.13 -6.90 -5.19
CA VAL A 96 -11.85 -7.30 -3.99
C VAL A 96 -11.03 -6.89 -2.76
N PHE A 97 -11.59 -6.05 -1.91
CA PHE A 97 -10.96 -5.59 -0.66
C PHE A 97 -11.75 -6.11 0.54
N PRO A 98 -11.51 -7.34 0.98
CA PRO A 98 -12.32 -7.99 2.04
C PRO A 98 -12.34 -7.21 3.35
N ILE A 99 -11.25 -6.51 3.66
CA ILE A 99 -11.08 -5.72 4.88
C ILE A 99 -11.33 -4.21 4.65
N SER A 100 -11.99 -3.83 3.56
CA SER A 100 -12.25 -2.41 3.21
C SER A 100 -12.86 -1.60 4.33
N ASN A 101 -13.73 -2.20 5.13
CA ASN A 101 -14.45 -1.56 6.23
C ASN A 101 -13.72 -1.61 7.59
N TRP A 102 -12.56 -2.26 7.64
CA TRP A 102 -11.79 -2.42 8.88
C TRP A 102 -10.92 -1.20 9.15
N THR A 103 -10.78 -0.87 10.42
CA THR A 103 -9.75 0.06 10.89
C THR A 103 -8.39 -0.64 11.04
N GLU A 104 -7.32 0.14 11.19
CA GLU A 104 -6.01 -0.43 11.55
C GLU A 104 -6.11 -1.22 12.87
N LEU A 105 -6.86 -0.71 13.83
CA LEU A 105 -7.07 -1.39 15.12
C LEU A 105 -7.79 -2.73 14.97
N ASP A 106 -8.80 -2.83 14.09
CA ASP A 106 -9.51 -4.09 13.83
C ASP A 106 -8.57 -5.14 13.26
N VAL A 107 -7.66 -4.74 12.33
CA VAL A 107 -6.64 -5.64 11.79
C VAL A 107 -5.74 -6.18 12.89
N TRP A 108 -5.26 -5.31 13.79
CA TRP A 108 -4.40 -5.74 14.89
C TRP A 108 -5.14 -6.62 15.90
N GLN A 109 -6.41 -6.35 16.18
CA GLN A 109 -7.24 -7.22 17.02
C GLN A 109 -7.44 -8.59 16.40
N TYR A 110 -7.70 -8.65 15.09
CA TYR A 110 -7.82 -9.89 14.35
C TYR A 110 -6.53 -10.71 14.39
N ILE A 111 -5.38 -10.09 14.13
CA ILE A 111 -4.06 -10.73 14.23
C ILE A 111 -3.85 -11.35 15.62
N LYS A 112 -4.29 -10.66 16.69
CA LYS A 112 -4.21 -11.17 18.06
C LYS A 112 -5.10 -12.39 18.29
N VAL A 113 -6.34 -12.33 17.84
CA VAL A 113 -7.32 -13.40 18.03
C VAL A 113 -6.92 -14.68 17.28
N GLU A 114 -6.41 -14.51 16.06
CA GLU A 114 -5.99 -15.60 15.18
C GLU A 114 -4.53 -16.03 15.42
N GLU A 115 -3.83 -15.41 16.38
CA GLU A 115 -2.43 -15.70 16.73
C GLU A 115 -1.49 -15.66 15.53
N ILE A 116 -1.70 -14.69 14.61
CA ILE A 116 -0.92 -14.55 13.39
C ILE A 116 0.46 -13.99 13.74
N GLU A 117 1.51 -14.71 13.35
CA GLU A 117 2.89 -14.24 13.48
C GLU A 117 3.18 -13.06 12.56
N LEU A 118 3.82 -12.03 13.11
CA LEU A 118 4.23 -10.85 12.37
C LEU A 118 5.75 -10.76 12.24
N PRO A 119 6.26 -10.27 11.09
CA PRO A 119 7.67 -9.93 10.94
C PRO A 119 8.12 -8.90 11.98
N ALA A 120 9.37 -9.04 12.46
CA ALA A 120 9.95 -8.17 13.48
C ALA A 120 9.94 -6.67 13.11
N ILE A 121 9.84 -6.34 11.82
CA ILE A 121 9.80 -4.96 11.31
C ILE A 121 8.59 -4.14 11.83
N TYR A 122 7.51 -4.82 12.22
CA TYR A 122 6.33 -4.17 12.81
C TYR A 122 6.52 -3.76 14.27
N TYR A 123 7.55 -4.30 14.93
CA TYR A 123 7.91 -3.96 16.30
C TYR A 123 9.09 -3.00 16.34
N SER A 124 9.24 -2.30 17.44
CA SER A 124 10.30 -1.33 17.64
C SER A 124 11.68 -1.98 17.61
N HIS A 125 12.56 -1.46 16.77
CA HIS A 125 13.95 -1.90 16.61
C HIS A 125 14.88 -0.73 16.29
N ARG A 126 16.16 -0.89 16.51
CA ARG A 126 17.18 0.10 16.10
C ARG A 126 17.49 -0.06 14.63
N ARG A 127 17.43 1.06 13.88
CA ARG A 127 17.71 1.07 12.44
C ARG A 127 18.36 2.38 12.02
N GLU A 128 19.24 2.31 11.02
CA GLU A 128 19.73 3.49 10.34
C GLU A 128 18.64 4.06 9.45
N VAL A 129 18.36 5.33 9.67
CA VAL A 129 17.34 6.08 8.94
C VAL A 129 17.86 7.48 8.63
N PHE A 130 17.26 8.11 7.65
CA PHE A 130 17.44 9.54 7.36
C PHE A 130 16.07 10.17 7.15
N GLN A 131 15.99 11.50 7.27
CA GLN A 131 14.74 12.21 7.12
C GLN A 131 14.61 12.80 5.72
N ARG A 132 13.51 12.49 5.03
CA ARG A 132 13.12 13.06 3.74
C ARG A 132 11.62 13.34 3.75
N ASP A 133 11.20 14.53 3.30
CA ASP A 133 9.80 14.96 3.22
C ASP A 133 9.01 14.71 4.51
N GLY A 134 9.68 14.90 5.67
CA GLY A 134 9.10 14.72 7.00
C GLY A 134 8.92 13.27 7.47
N MET A 135 9.51 12.29 6.77
CA MET A 135 9.46 10.88 7.11
C MET A 135 10.84 10.30 7.37
N PHE A 136 10.91 9.23 8.16
CA PHE A 136 12.12 8.44 8.32
C PHE A 136 12.18 7.33 7.29
N LEU A 137 13.04 7.47 6.30
CA LEU A 137 13.33 6.40 5.36
C LEU A 137 14.50 5.55 5.87
N ALA A 138 14.40 4.24 5.70
CA ALA A 138 15.48 3.34 6.08
C ALA A 138 16.62 3.42 5.07
N VAL A 139 17.85 3.34 5.55
CA VAL A 139 19.02 3.14 4.70
C VAL A 139 18.98 1.72 4.13
N THR A 140 18.87 1.61 2.83
CA THR A 140 18.80 0.34 2.09
C THR A 140 19.54 0.48 0.75
N PRO A 141 19.93 -0.63 0.11
CA PRO A 141 20.51 -0.57 -1.25
C PRO A 141 19.60 0.03 -2.33
N PHE A 142 18.30 0.15 -2.04
CA PHE A 142 17.29 0.63 -2.98
C PHE A 142 16.99 2.12 -2.84
N VAL A 143 17.57 2.80 -1.85
CA VAL A 143 17.29 4.21 -1.56
C VAL A 143 18.61 4.97 -1.45
N THR A 144 18.80 5.93 -2.36
CA THR A 144 19.98 6.79 -2.33
C THR A 144 19.82 7.90 -1.31
N VAL A 145 20.74 8.00 -0.35
CA VAL A 145 20.82 9.15 0.57
C VAL A 145 21.38 10.34 -0.20
N LEU A 146 20.70 11.49 -0.13
CA LEU A 146 21.10 12.70 -0.85
C LEU A 146 22.10 13.54 -0.06
N GLU A 147 22.80 14.43 -0.76
CA GLU A 147 23.67 15.43 -0.13
C GLU A 147 22.84 16.30 0.84
N GLY A 148 23.33 16.43 2.08
CA GLY A 148 22.63 17.17 3.14
C GLY A 148 21.66 16.34 3.97
N GLU A 149 21.32 15.11 3.59
CA GLU A 149 20.57 14.21 4.44
C GLU A 149 21.49 13.52 5.46
N VAL A 150 21.10 13.55 6.73
CA VAL A 150 21.88 12.98 7.82
C VAL A 150 21.36 11.60 8.18
N VAL A 151 22.24 10.59 8.06
CA VAL A 151 21.96 9.23 8.52
C VAL A 151 22.17 9.14 10.02
N GLU A 152 21.18 8.62 10.73
CA GLU A 152 21.22 8.42 12.18
C GLU A 152 20.58 7.09 12.58
N THR A 153 21.07 6.49 13.64
CA THR A 153 20.45 5.28 14.21
C THR A 153 19.33 5.69 15.15
N ARG A 154 18.11 5.29 14.83
CA ARG A 154 16.91 5.56 15.64
C ARG A 154 16.17 4.28 16.02
N THR A 155 15.38 4.39 17.08
CA THR A 155 14.43 3.35 17.47
C THR A 155 13.12 3.63 16.77
N VAL A 156 12.76 2.75 15.82
CA VAL A 156 11.62 2.92 14.92
C VAL A 156 10.89 1.60 14.69
N ARG A 157 9.66 1.67 14.21
CA ARG A 157 8.92 0.54 13.63
C ARG A 157 8.27 0.95 12.33
N PHE A 158 7.78 -0.02 11.57
CA PHE A 158 6.94 0.25 10.40
C PHE A 158 5.49 -0.06 10.72
N ARG A 159 4.57 0.85 10.39
CA ARG A 159 3.12 0.60 10.49
C ARG A 159 2.63 -0.24 9.32
N THR A 160 3.25 -0.08 8.16
CA THR A 160 2.97 -0.85 6.95
C THR A 160 4.27 -1.24 6.27
N VAL A 161 4.28 -2.35 5.54
CA VAL A 161 5.39 -2.77 4.70
C VAL A 161 5.00 -2.54 3.24
N GLY A 162 5.83 -1.80 2.52
CA GLY A 162 5.63 -1.45 1.12
C GLY A 162 6.96 -1.22 0.42
N ASP A 163 6.95 -0.48 -0.67
CA ASP A 163 8.17 -0.12 -1.40
C ASP A 163 9.11 0.69 -0.50
N ALA A 164 10.38 0.26 -0.40
CA ALA A 164 11.39 0.85 0.48
C ALA A 164 11.67 2.33 0.15
N SER A 165 11.46 2.75 -1.09
CA SER A 165 11.71 4.13 -1.54
C SER A 165 10.64 5.13 -1.10
N CYS A 166 9.45 4.66 -0.73
CA CYS A 166 8.33 5.53 -0.37
C CYS A 166 7.63 5.16 0.94
N THR A 167 8.09 4.12 1.66
CA THR A 167 7.51 3.72 2.94
C THR A 167 8.38 4.19 4.09
N GLY A 168 7.85 5.10 4.90
CA GLY A 168 8.51 5.65 6.07
C GLY A 168 8.30 4.83 7.34
N ALA A 169 9.31 4.85 8.21
CA ALA A 169 9.21 4.35 9.58
C ALA A 169 8.68 5.44 10.52
N VAL A 170 8.10 5.03 11.63
CA VAL A 170 7.66 5.89 12.72
C VAL A 170 8.52 5.69 13.97
N ARG A 171 8.73 6.73 14.75
CA ARG A 171 9.36 6.59 16.07
C ARG A 171 8.45 5.79 16.98
N SER A 172 8.98 4.77 17.60
CA SER A 172 8.21 3.91 18.48
C SER A 172 9.12 3.20 19.48
N HIS A 173 8.58 2.92 20.65
CA HIS A 173 9.17 2.06 21.67
C HIS A 173 8.35 0.77 21.89
N ALA A 174 7.36 0.51 21.06
CA ALA A 174 6.47 -0.63 21.14
C ALA A 174 7.18 -1.93 20.71
N VAL A 175 7.68 -2.70 21.64
CA VAL A 175 8.42 -3.95 21.43
C VAL A 175 7.54 -5.19 21.52
N SER A 176 6.27 -5.04 21.90
CA SER A 176 5.32 -6.12 22.03
C SER A 176 4.02 -5.81 21.30
N PHE A 177 3.24 -6.84 21.03
CA PHE A 177 1.95 -6.71 20.37
C PHE A 177 1.03 -5.71 21.10
N ASP A 178 0.84 -5.88 22.41
CA ASP A 178 -0.04 -5.03 23.20
C ASP A 178 0.44 -3.57 23.24
N ALA A 179 1.76 -3.35 23.23
CA ALA A 179 2.33 -2.00 23.15
C ALA A 179 2.05 -1.33 21.79
N VAL A 180 2.12 -2.09 20.69
CA VAL A 180 1.77 -1.58 19.36
C VAL A 180 0.29 -1.24 19.28
N VAL A 181 -0.59 -2.11 19.79
CA VAL A 181 -2.05 -1.86 19.83
C VAL A 181 -2.37 -0.61 20.63
N ALA A 182 -1.75 -0.43 21.79
CA ALA A 182 -1.95 0.77 22.61
C ALA A 182 -1.48 2.05 21.90
N GLU A 183 -0.36 1.99 21.18
CA GLU A 183 0.16 3.10 20.39
C GLU A 183 -0.80 3.45 19.24
N ILE A 184 -1.30 2.47 18.50
CA ILE A 184 -2.27 2.67 17.41
C ILE A 184 -3.57 3.27 17.94
N ALA A 185 -4.10 2.76 19.04
CA ALA A 185 -5.32 3.28 19.66
C ALA A 185 -5.20 4.75 20.12
N ALA A 186 -3.99 5.19 20.48
CA ALA A 186 -3.70 6.58 20.85
C ALA A 186 -3.42 7.49 19.65
N THR A 187 -3.15 6.93 18.47
CA THR A 187 -2.74 7.71 17.29
C THR A 187 -3.94 8.37 16.63
N ARG A 188 -3.81 9.65 16.24
CA ARG A 188 -4.83 10.41 15.50
C ARG A 188 -4.54 10.56 14.01
N VAL A 189 -3.37 10.12 13.56
CA VAL A 189 -2.93 10.22 12.16
C VAL A 189 -3.15 8.90 11.47
N THR A 190 -3.74 8.94 10.27
CA THR A 190 -3.95 7.72 9.47
C THR A 190 -2.63 7.07 9.12
N GLU A 191 -2.66 5.76 8.88
CA GLU A 191 -1.46 4.97 8.56
C GLU A 191 -0.70 5.56 7.37
N ARG A 192 -1.36 5.80 6.25
CA ARG A 192 -0.72 6.34 5.03
C ARG A 192 -0.34 7.81 5.17
N GLY A 193 -1.13 8.60 5.87
CA GLY A 193 -0.81 10.00 6.13
C GLY A 193 0.51 10.19 6.88
N GLU A 194 0.94 9.21 7.67
CA GLU A 194 2.20 9.24 8.39
C GLU A 194 3.36 8.58 7.62
N THR A 195 3.08 7.51 6.84
CA THR A 195 4.11 6.58 6.36
C THR A 195 4.37 6.61 4.86
N ARG A 196 3.57 7.35 4.06
CA ARG A 196 3.70 7.36 2.60
C ARG A 196 4.11 8.70 2.04
N ALA A 197 5.32 8.75 1.43
CA ALA A 197 5.86 9.96 0.77
C ALA A 197 5.07 10.36 -0.47
N ASP A 198 4.72 9.39 -1.27
CA ASP A 198 4.05 9.57 -2.54
C ASP A 198 2.60 10.09 -2.41
N ASP A 199 1.94 9.84 -1.28
CA ASP A 199 0.61 10.38 -0.98
C ASP A 199 0.67 11.84 -0.48
N ARG A 200 1.83 12.33 -0.02
CA ARG A 200 2.04 13.70 0.39
C ARG A 200 2.34 14.66 -0.77
N ALA A 201 2.80 14.14 -1.89
CA ALA A 201 3.20 14.94 -3.04
C ALA A 201 2.00 15.56 -3.82
N SER A 202 0.80 15.00 -3.67
CA SER A 202 -0.42 15.47 -4.33
C SER A 202 -1.66 14.96 -3.60
N GLU A 203 -2.64 15.83 -3.34
CA GLU A 203 -3.96 15.41 -2.84
C GLU A 203 -4.68 14.48 -3.80
N ALA A 204 -4.31 14.50 -5.09
CA ALA A 204 -4.87 13.67 -6.14
C ALA A 204 -4.07 12.37 -6.39
N ALA A 205 -2.96 12.13 -5.69
CA ALA A 205 -2.05 11.00 -5.97
C ALA A 205 -2.77 9.65 -6.04
N MET A 206 -3.73 9.40 -5.16
CA MET A 206 -4.51 8.18 -5.15
C MET A 206 -5.53 8.12 -6.31
N GLU A 207 -6.14 9.25 -6.68
CA GLU A 207 -7.07 9.29 -7.82
C GLU A 207 -6.30 9.06 -9.13
N ASP A 208 -5.09 9.61 -9.26
CA ASP A 208 -4.23 9.36 -10.41
C ASP A 208 -3.82 7.88 -10.52
N ARG A 209 -3.53 7.21 -9.40
CA ARG A 209 -3.25 5.77 -9.38
C ARG A 209 -4.45 4.93 -9.82
N LYS A 210 -5.66 5.30 -9.41
CA LYS A 210 -6.89 4.64 -9.86
C LYS A 210 -7.07 4.75 -11.37
N ARG A 211 -6.70 5.90 -11.97
CA ARG A 211 -6.76 6.12 -13.41
C ARG A 211 -5.77 5.27 -14.20
N VAL A 212 -4.60 4.98 -13.62
CA VAL A 212 -3.61 4.08 -14.25
C VAL A 212 -3.78 2.61 -13.87
N GLY A 213 -4.86 2.26 -13.17
CA GLY A 213 -5.19 0.88 -12.85
C GLY A 213 -4.45 0.27 -11.66
N TYR A 214 -3.78 1.08 -10.85
CA TYR A 214 -3.00 0.57 -9.71
C TYR A 214 -3.88 0.06 -8.55
N PHE A 215 -5.03 0.70 -8.28
CA PHE A 215 -6.04 0.27 -7.29
C PHE A 215 -7.44 0.57 -7.76
#